data_3c93589df21578aeb924723defe8f16b
#
_entry.id   3c93589df21578aeb924723defe8f16b
#
_cell.length_a   1.000
_cell.length_b   1.000
_cell.length_c   1.000
_cell.angle_alpha   90.00
_cell.angle_beta   90.00
_cell.angle_gamma   90.00
#
_symmetry.space_group_name_H-M   'P 1'
#
loop_
_entity.id
_entity.type
_entity.pdbx_description
1 polymer ?
#
loop_
_entity_poly.entity_id
_entity_poly.type
_entity_poly.pdbx_seq_one_letter_code
_entity_poly.pdbx_strand_id
1 'polypeptide(L)'
;MTNKWIEAVSQVAPSIASAIGGPLAGNAVGALLKVFGVESEAQLEQAVTNATPEQLLLLKQADNEFKLAYLNAEVKDKADARNMQNNALQQDDIFAKRFVYYFAIFWSVVAAAYIAFITFGNIPQTSIRFADTILGFLLGTIVTTIIQFFYGSSFGSRLKDERKL
;
A
#
# COMPACT_ATOMS: atom_id res chain seq x y z
N MET A 1 -17.40 12.55 12.05
CA MET A 1 -16.90 13.93 12.24
C MET A 1 -15.47 13.95 11.74
N THR A 2 -15.20 14.62 10.63
CA THR A 2 -13.84 14.74 10.10
C THR A 2 -13.10 15.70 11.04
N ASN A 3 -12.05 15.22 11.70
CA ASN A 3 -11.27 16.04 12.61
C ASN A 3 -10.62 17.19 11.80
N LYS A 4 -10.97 18.41 12.08
CA LYS A 4 -10.48 19.62 11.36
C LYS A 4 -8.95 19.71 11.30
N TRP A 5 -8.27 19.18 12.31
CA TRP A 5 -6.80 19.15 12.33
C TRP A 5 -6.22 18.18 11.28
N ILE A 6 -6.91 17.05 10.98
CA ILE A 6 -6.45 16.12 9.93
C ILE A 6 -6.54 16.81 8.56
N GLU A 7 -7.57 17.61 8.33
CA GLU A 7 -7.71 18.40 7.10
C GLU A 7 -6.58 19.42 6.96
N ALA A 8 -6.22 20.12 8.05
CA ALA A 8 -5.09 21.03 8.08
C ALA A 8 -3.75 20.33 7.81
N VAL A 9 -3.53 19.17 8.43
CA VAL A 9 -2.35 18.33 8.17
C VAL A 9 -2.32 17.86 6.72
N SER A 10 -3.44 17.50 6.11
CA SER A 10 -3.49 16.98 4.74
C SER A 10 -3.01 17.96 3.68
N GLN A 11 -3.10 19.28 3.95
CA GLN A 11 -2.61 20.32 3.05
C GLN A 11 -1.08 20.41 3.02
N VAL A 12 -0.41 20.07 4.12
CA VAL A 12 1.05 20.21 4.27
C VAL A 12 1.75 18.86 4.23
N ALA A 13 1.13 17.84 4.80
CA ALA A 13 1.65 16.49 4.98
C ALA A 13 0.64 15.42 4.51
N PRO A 14 0.34 15.33 3.21
CA PRO A 14 -0.70 14.44 2.69
C PRO A 14 -0.40 12.96 2.90
N SER A 15 0.88 12.55 2.91
CA SER A 15 1.26 11.15 3.13
C SER A 15 0.99 10.71 4.57
N ILE A 16 1.34 11.57 5.53
CA ILE A 16 1.04 11.34 6.96
C ILE A 16 -0.47 11.33 7.19
N ALA A 17 -1.19 12.33 6.66
CA ALA A 17 -2.64 12.44 6.82
C ALA A 17 -3.39 11.21 6.27
N SER A 18 -2.99 10.71 5.10
CA SER A 18 -3.61 9.52 4.51
C SER A 18 -3.34 8.24 5.31
N ALA A 19 -2.21 8.18 6.02
CA ALA A 19 -1.83 7.02 6.83
C ALA A 19 -2.59 6.96 8.17
N ILE A 20 -3.15 8.07 8.67
CA ILE A 20 -3.89 8.12 9.94
C ILE A 20 -5.12 7.21 9.94
N GLY A 21 -5.78 7.05 8.80
CA GLY A 21 -6.94 6.15 8.65
C GLY A 21 -6.59 4.69 8.34
N GLY A 22 -5.31 4.33 8.30
CA GLY A 22 -4.83 3.04 7.83
C GLY A 22 -4.00 2.25 8.85
N PRO A 23 -3.40 1.13 8.43
CA PRO A 23 -2.59 0.27 9.29
C PRO A 23 -1.34 0.95 9.87
N LEU A 24 -0.94 2.10 9.32
CA LEU A 24 0.20 2.89 9.76
C LEU A 24 -0.19 4.08 10.64
N ALA A 25 -1.44 4.13 11.13
CA ALA A 25 -1.94 5.24 11.95
C ALA A 25 -1.02 5.59 13.13
N GLY A 26 -0.54 4.59 13.87
CA GLY A 26 0.38 4.80 14.99
C GLY A 26 1.69 5.48 14.59
N ASN A 27 2.27 5.09 13.45
CA ASN A 27 3.50 5.71 12.92
C ASN A 27 3.24 7.15 12.44
N ALA A 28 2.11 7.38 11.78
CA ALA A 28 1.71 8.69 11.30
C ALA A 28 1.48 9.67 12.46
N VAL A 29 0.71 9.25 13.47
CA VAL A 29 0.50 10.04 14.69
C VAL A 29 1.81 10.28 15.43
N GLY A 30 2.67 9.25 15.59
CA GLY A 30 3.99 9.39 16.20
C GLY A 30 4.88 10.40 15.50
N ALA A 31 4.85 10.46 14.16
CA ALA A 31 5.59 11.48 13.39
C ALA A 31 5.07 12.88 13.69
N LEU A 32 3.76 13.08 13.79
CA LEU A 32 3.15 14.37 14.15
C LEU A 32 3.50 14.81 15.57
N LEU A 33 3.38 13.89 16.55
CA LEU A 33 3.76 14.17 17.95
C LEU A 33 5.20 14.65 18.04
N LYS A 34 6.10 14.02 17.30
CA LYS A 34 7.53 14.41 17.25
C LYS A 34 7.75 15.78 16.64
N VAL A 35 7.08 16.11 15.53
CA VAL A 35 7.20 17.42 14.86
C VAL A 35 6.71 18.55 15.73
N PHE A 36 5.59 18.36 16.42
CA PHE A 36 4.98 19.37 17.26
C PHE A 36 5.51 19.38 18.70
N GLY A 37 6.31 18.39 19.10
CA GLY A 37 6.86 18.29 20.44
C GLY A 37 5.80 18.04 21.53
N VAL A 38 4.72 17.32 21.19
CA VAL A 38 3.61 17.01 22.10
C VAL A 38 3.53 15.51 22.38
N GLU A 39 2.98 15.14 23.56
CA GLU A 39 2.99 13.75 24.04
C GLU A 39 1.65 13.02 23.81
N SER A 40 0.59 13.76 23.45
CA SER A 40 -0.74 13.18 23.28
C SER A 40 -1.49 13.73 22.07
N GLU A 41 -2.40 12.91 21.53
CA GLU A 41 -3.27 13.32 20.42
C GLU A 41 -4.17 14.52 20.78
N ALA A 42 -4.58 14.62 22.05
CA ALA A 42 -5.39 15.75 22.50
C ALA A 42 -4.65 17.10 22.39
N GLN A 43 -3.33 17.08 22.62
CA GLN A 43 -2.48 18.27 22.46
C GLN A 43 -2.16 18.57 20.98
N LEU A 44 -2.17 17.51 20.14
CA LEU A 44 -1.85 17.62 18.73
C LEU A 44 -2.83 18.51 17.96
N GLU A 45 -4.13 18.39 18.24
CA GLU A 45 -5.15 19.24 17.60
C GLU A 45 -4.89 20.73 17.84
N GLN A 46 -4.53 21.07 19.07
CA GLN A 46 -4.23 22.45 19.45
C GLN A 46 -2.90 22.92 18.84
N ALA A 47 -1.88 22.07 18.81
CA ALA A 47 -0.59 22.37 18.23
C ALA A 47 -0.66 22.56 16.71
N VAL A 48 -1.42 21.73 16.00
CA VAL A 48 -1.64 21.85 14.54
C VAL A 48 -2.37 23.14 14.21
N THR A 49 -3.38 23.52 15.00
CA THR A 49 -4.18 24.73 14.77
C THR A 49 -3.34 26.02 14.95
N ASN A 50 -2.34 25.99 15.86
CA ASN A 50 -1.46 27.10 16.18
C ASN A 50 -0.05 26.93 15.59
N ALA A 51 0.10 26.13 14.54
CA ALA A 51 1.40 25.80 13.97
C ALA A 51 2.15 27.02 13.44
N THR A 52 3.41 27.15 13.83
CA THR A 52 4.29 28.19 13.30
C THR A 52 4.79 27.85 11.89
N PRO A 53 5.25 28.83 11.10
CA PRO A 53 5.83 28.58 9.78
C PRO A 53 6.99 27.56 9.82
N GLU A 54 7.81 27.60 10.87
CA GLU A 54 8.92 26.68 11.10
C GLU A 54 8.41 25.25 11.34
N GLN A 55 7.34 25.09 12.13
CA GLN A 55 6.72 23.80 12.38
C GLN A 55 6.07 23.23 11.11
N LEU A 56 5.47 24.08 10.26
CA LEU A 56 4.93 23.64 8.96
C LEU A 56 6.04 23.16 8.02
N LEU A 57 7.22 23.80 8.04
CA LEU A 57 8.38 23.35 7.27
C LEU A 57 8.87 21.99 7.77
N LEU A 58 9.01 21.82 9.09
CA LEU A 58 9.37 20.53 9.70
C LEU A 58 8.34 19.44 9.39
N LEU A 59 7.05 19.78 9.39
CA LEU A 59 5.98 18.87 9.03
C LEU A 59 6.10 18.41 7.58
N LYS A 60 6.43 19.29 6.65
CA LYS A 60 6.67 18.94 5.25
C LYS A 60 7.90 18.05 5.07
N GLN A 61 8.96 18.29 5.83
CA GLN A 61 10.14 17.40 5.83
C GLN A 61 9.78 16.02 6.38
N ALA A 62 9.04 15.97 7.49
CA ALA A 62 8.58 14.72 8.08
C ALA A 62 7.65 13.93 7.13
N ASP A 63 6.81 14.61 6.34
CA ASP A 63 5.97 13.95 5.33
C ASP A 63 6.82 13.28 4.23
N ASN A 64 7.86 13.97 3.76
CA ASN A 64 8.78 13.39 2.78
C ASN A 64 9.55 12.19 3.34
N GLU A 65 10.04 12.28 4.58
CA GLU A 65 10.71 11.16 5.25
C GLU A 65 9.77 9.98 5.46
N PHE A 66 8.55 10.24 5.90
CA PHE A 66 7.50 9.23 6.09
C PHE A 66 7.16 8.53 4.77
N LYS A 67 6.95 9.30 3.70
CA LYS A 67 6.71 8.78 2.35
C LYS A 67 7.87 7.90 1.88
N LEU A 68 9.11 8.34 2.04
CA LEU A 68 10.30 7.57 1.66
C LEU A 68 10.45 6.30 2.49
N ALA A 69 10.21 6.36 3.80
CA ALA A 69 10.26 5.19 4.68
C ALA A 69 9.20 4.15 4.28
N TYR A 70 7.97 4.60 3.99
CA TYR A 70 6.89 3.74 3.52
C TYR A 70 7.24 3.05 2.20
N LEU A 71 7.72 3.83 1.21
CA LEU A 71 8.11 3.29 -0.10
C LEU A 71 9.29 2.33 0.00
N ASN A 72 10.26 2.62 0.87
CA ASN A 72 11.40 1.72 1.10
C ASN A 72 10.97 0.41 1.76
N ALA A 73 10.03 0.45 2.71
CA ALA A 73 9.46 -0.75 3.33
C ALA A 73 8.75 -1.63 2.29
N GLU A 74 7.90 -1.02 1.44
CA GLU A 74 7.20 -1.74 0.37
C GLU A 74 8.16 -2.37 -0.65
N VAL A 75 9.22 -1.64 -1.03
CA VAL A 75 10.25 -2.18 -1.95
C VAL A 75 11.03 -3.31 -1.30
N LYS A 76 11.33 -3.20 0.00
CA LYS A 76 12.02 -4.24 0.76
C LYS A 76 11.19 -5.51 0.87
N ASP A 77 9.90 -5.40 1.21
CA ASP A 77 9.01 -6.56 1.28
C ASP A 77 8.96 -7.34 -0.05
N LYS A 78 8.91 -6.61 -1.17
CA LYS A 78 8.94 -7.23 -2.51
C LYS A 78 10.29 -7.86 -2.84
N ALA A 79 11.40 -7.23 -2.39
CA ALA A 79 12.75 -7.79 -2.55
C ALA A 79 12.92 -9.05 -1.70
N ASP A 80 12.42 -9.06 -0.47
CA ASP A 80 12.48 -10.19 0.44
C ASP A 80 11.66 -11.38 -0.07
N ALA A 81 10.47 -11.14 -0.66
CA ALA A 81 9.68 -12.17 -1.31
C ALA A 81 10.42 -12.82 -2.50
N ARG A 82 11.13 -12.01 -3.31
CA ARG A 82 11.96 -12.52 -4.41
C ARG A 82 13.18 -13.27 -3.92
N ASN A 83 13.82 -12.80 -2.85
CA ASN A 83 14.94 -13.48 -2.22
C ASN A 83 14.50 -14.84 -1.65
N MET A 84 13.34 -14.90 -1.03
CA MET A 84 12.75 -16.16 -0.56
C MET A 84 12.54 -17.14 -1.73
N GLN A 85 12.04 -16.67 -2.88
CA GLN A 85 11.90 -17.49 -4.09
C GLN A 85 13.25 -17.92 -4.65
N ASN A 86 14.26 -17.02 -4.68
CA ASN A 86 15.60 -17.37 -5.11
C ASN A 86 16.23 -18.44 -4.21
N ASN A 87 16.05 -18.34 -2.90
CA ASN A 87 16.50 -19.35 -1.95
C ASN A 87 15.75 -20.68 -2.14
N ALA A 88 14.43 -20.65 -2.41
CA ALA A 88 13.67 -21.85 -2.73
C ALA A 88 14.16 -22.53 -4.01
N LEU A 89 14.60 -21.76 -5.02
CA LEU A 89 15.17 -22.30 -6.27
C LEU A 89 16.53 -23.01 -6.06
N GLN A 90 17.25 -22.68 -4.98
CA GLN A 90 18.52 -23.31 -4.64
C GLN A 90 18.37 -24.60 -3.81
N GLN A 91 17.17 -24.86 -3.26
CA GLN A 91 16.88 -26.10 -2.52
C GLN A 91 16.68 -27.27 -3.48
N ASP A 92 16.85 -28.49 -2.99
CA ASP A 92 16.61 -29.71 -3.80
C ASP A 92 15.13 -30.09 -3.92
N ASP A 93 14.26 -29.47 -3.11
CA ASP A 93 12.82 -29.72 -3.15
C ASP A 93 12.17 -29.11 -4.41
N ILE A 94 11.71 -29.97 -5.30
CA ILE A 94 11.04 -29.61 -6.55
C ILE A 94 9.73 -28.85 -6.30
N PHE A 95 9.01 -29.18 -5.22
CA PHE A 95 7.75 -28.52 -4.89
C PHE A 95 8.01 -27.07 -4.47
N ALA A 96 8.98 -26.84 -3.58
CA ALA A 96 9.36 -25.50 -3.16
C ALA A 96 9.80 -24.61 -4.35
N LYS A 97 10.58 -25.19 -5.30
CA LYS A 97 11.00 -24.49 -6.52
C LYS A 97 9.84 -24.03 -7.40
N ARG A 98 8.78 -24.83 -7.49
CA ARG A 98 7.67 -24.63 -8.44
C ARG A 98 6.41 -24.06 -7.79
N PHE A 99 6.38 -23.95 -6.47
CA PHE A 99 5.19 -23.53 -5.72
C PHE A 99 4.63 -22.19 -6.23
N VAL A 100 5.46 -21.18 -6.41
CA VAL A 100 5.03 -19.85 -6.85
C VAL A 100 4.42 -19.90 -8.25
N TYR A 101 4.98 -20.71 -9.14
CA TYR A 101 4.42 -20.87 -10.49
C TYR A 101 3.08 -21.61 -10.47
N TYR A 102 2.96 -22.67 -9.68
CA TYR A 102 1.69 -23.40 -9.53
C TYR A 102 0.62 -22.52 -8.91
N PHE A 103 0.98 -21.75 -7.90
CA PHE A 103 0.10 -20.77 -7.26
C PHE A 103 -0.38 -19.71 -8.26
N ALA A 104 0.54 -19.13 -9.04
CA ALA A 104 0.20 -18.13 -10.05
C ALA A 104 -0.71 -18.71 -11.14
N ILE A 105 -0.42 -19.90 -11.66
CA ILE A 105 -1.24 -20.58 -12.66
C ILE A 105 -2.62 -20.88 -12.11
N PHE A 106 -2.71 -21.43 -10.89
CA PHE A 106 -3.99 -21.74 -10.25
C PHE A 106 -4.89 -20.51 -10.17
N TRP A 107 -4.38 -19.40 -9.63
CA TRP A 107 -5.17 -18.19 -9.49
C TRP A 107 -5.49 -17.53 -10.83
N SER A 108 -4.61 -17.63 -11.81
CA SER A 108 -4.90 -17.13 -13.17
C SER A 108 -6.03 -17.92 -13.83
N VAL A 109 -6.06 -19.25 -13.65
CA VAL A 109 -7.15 -20.10 -14.14
C VAL A 109 -8.46 -19.80 -13.41
N VAL A 110 -8.42 -19.63 -12.09
CA VAL A 110 -9.61 -19.24 -11.29
C VAL A 110 -10.15 -17.88 -11.77
N ALA A 111 -9.29 -16.88 -11.98
CA ALA A 111 -9.72 -15.59 -12.48
C ALA A 111 -10.33 -15.68 -13.89
N ALA A 112 -9.70 -16.41 -14.81
CA ALA A 112 -10.21 -16.61 -16.15
C ALA A 112 -11.56 -17.36 -16.17
N ALA A 113 -11.69 -18.41 -15.36
CA ALA A 113 -12.93 -19.15 -15.22
C ALA A 113 -14.06 -18.27 -14.64
N TYR A 114 -13.74 -17.45 -13.65
CA TYR A 114 -14.69 -16.53 -13.04
C TYR A 114 -15.16 -15.46 -14.04
N ILE A 115 -14.24 -14.87 -14.82
CA ILE A 115 -14.57 -13.92 -15.89
C ILE A 115 -15.48 -14.58 -16.94
N ALA A 116 -15.13 -15.80 -17.38
CA ALA A 116 -15.96 -16.53 -18.33
C ALA A 116 -17.36 -16.82 -17.76
N PHE A 117 -17.44 -17.22 -16.48
CA PHE A 117 -18.72 -17.47 -15.82
C PHE A 117 -19.59 -16.21 -15.75
N ILE A 118 -19.01 -15.04 -15.39
CA ILE A 118 -19.76 -13.77 -15.36
C ILE A 118 -20.19 -13.34 -16.77
N THR A 119 -19.30 -13.53 -17.76
CA THR A 119 -19.54 -13.06 -19.14
C THR A 119 -20.61 -13.89 -19.84
N PHE A 120 -20.60 -15.19 -19.67
CA PHE A 120 -21.47 -16.11 -20.39
C PHE A 120 -22.58 -16.74 -19.52
N GLY A 121 -22.52 -16.59 -18.22
CA GLY A 121 -23.48 -17.11 -17.27
C GLY A 121 -24.68 -16.20 -17.06
N ASN A 122 -25.83 -16.78 -16.74
CA ASN A 122 -27.02 -16.04 -16.33
C ASN A 122 -26.95 -15.69 -14.83
N ILE A 123 -26.43 -14.52 -14.50
CA ILE A 123 -26.32 -14.06 -13.10
C ILE A 123 -27.62 -13.37 -12.69
N PRO A 124 -28.27 -13.78 -11.60
CA PRO A 124 -29.43 -13.09 -11.06
C PRO A 124 -29.10 -11.63 -10.71
N GLN A 125 -30.03 -10.72 -10.99
CA GLN A 125 -29.86 -9.27 -10.74
C GLN A 125 -29.46 -8.96 -9.28
N THR A 126 -29.96 -9.75 -8.34
CA THR A 126 -29.63 -9.63 -6.91
C THR A 126 -28.17 -9.95 -6.59
N SER A 127 -27.48 -10.71 -7.44
CA SER A 127 -26.10 -11.16 -7.24
C SER A 127 -25.05 -10.37 -8.03
N ILE A 128 -25.46 -9.47 -8.93
CA ILE A 128 -24.55 -8.71 -9.80
C ILE A 128 -23.54 -7.91 -8.96
N ARG A 129 -23.99 -7.23 -7.90
CA ARG A 129 -23.08 -6.44 -7.02
C ARG A 129 -22.01 -7.29 -6.37
N PHE A 130 -22.33 -8.50 -5.95
CA PHE A 130 -21.36 -9.44 -5.38
C PHE A 130 -20.39 -9.92 -6.45
N ALA A 131 -20.89 -10.20 -7.65
CA ALA A 131 -20.06 -10.61 -8.78
C ALA A 131 -19.04 -9.53 -9.16
N ASP A 132 -19.46 -8.27 -9.25
CA ASP A 132 -18.58 -7.13 -9.53
C ASP A 132 -17.53 -6.92 -8.43
N THR A 133 -17.92 -7.07 -7.17
CA THR A 133 -17.00 -6.94 -6.02
C THR A 133 -15.93 -8.04 -6.06
N ILE A 134 -16.32 -9.28 -6.32
CA ILE A 134 -15.39 -10.42 -6.44
C ILE A 134 -14.47 -10.22 -7.65
N LEU A 135 -14.99 -9.77 -8.79
CA LEU A 135 -14.20 -9.48 -9.98
C LEU A 135 -13.16 -8.40 -9.69
N GLY A 136 -13.58 -7.30 -9.04
CA GLY A 136 -12.68 -6.22 -8.63
C GLY A 136 -11.56 -6.71 -7.72
N PHE A 137 -11.87 -7.58 -6.75
CA PHE A 137 -10.89 -8.18 -5.86
C PHE A 137 -9.93 -9.12 -6.61
N LEU A 138 -10.43 -10.01 -7.47
CA LEU A 138 -9.61 -10.92 -8.25
C LEU A 138 -8.63 -10.18 -9.16
N LEU A 139 -9.09 -9.20 -9.92
CA LEU A 139 -8.25 -8.44 -10.84
C LEU A 139 -7.37 -7.42 -10.11
N GLY A 140 -7.94 -6.66 -9.19
CA GLY A 140 -7.26 -5.59 -8.48
C GLY A 140 -6.25 -6.07 -7.45
N THR A 141 -6.49 -7.20 -6.81
CA THR A 141 -5.60 -7.72 -5.77
C THR A 141 -4.80 -8.90 -6.25
N ILE A 142 -5.45 -10.01 -6.64
CA ILE A 142 -4.75 -11.27 -6.90
C ILE A 142 -3.92 -11.20 -8.18
N VAL A 143 -4.55 -10.85 -9.31
CA VAL A 143 -3.87 -10.80 -10.61
C VAL A 143 -2.78 -9.72 -10.59
N THR A 144 -3.07 -8.56 -10.03
CA THR A 144 -2.09 -7.47 -9.91
C THR A 144 -0.89 -7.88 -9.05
N THR A 145 -1.10 -8.58 -7.94
CA THR A 145 0.00 -9.08 -7.09
C THR A 145 0.87 -10.10 -7.83
N ILE A 146 0.28 -11.01 -8.60
CA ILE A 146 1.02 -11.97 -9.43
C ILE A 146 1.88 -11.22 -10.46
N ILE A 147 1.30 -10.27 -11.19
CA ILE A 147 2.01 -9.48 -12.18
C ILE A 147 3.16 -8.70 -11.53
N GLN A 148 2.93 -8.05 -10.39
CA GLN A 148 3.96 -7.30 -9.68
C GLN A 148 5.08 -8.19 -9.14
N PHE A 149 4.79 -9.43 -8.75
CA PHE A 149 5.80 -10.38 -8.30
C PHE A 149 6.76 -10.74 -9.44
N PHE A 150 6.24 -11.11 -10.61
CA PHE A 150 7.07 -11.58 -11.74
C PHE A 150 7.72 -10.42 -12.53
N TYR A 151 7.00 -9.34 -12.76
CA TYR A 151 7.45 -8.24 -13.65
C TYR A 151 7.91 -6.99 -12.89
N GLY A 152 7.66 -6.93 -11.58
CA GLY A 152 7.95 -5.75 -10.77
C GLY A 152 6.79 -4.75 -10.77
N SER A 153 6.85 -3.81 -9.84
CA SER A 153 5.90 -2.71 -9.79
C SER A 153 6.45 -1.49 -10.53
N SER A 154 5.60 -0.76 -11.23
CA SER A 154 5.93 0.56 -11.82
C SER A 154 6.35 1.61 -10.77
N PHE A 155 6.13 1.31 -9.48
CA PHE A 155 6.57 2.13 -8.35
C PHE A 155 8.11 2.24 -8.26
N GLY A 156 8.83 1.15 -8.55
CA GLY A 156 10.30 1.16 -8.51
C GLY A 156 10.95 2.04 -9.59
N SER A 157 10.27 2.28 -10.71
CA SER A 157 10.76 3.20 -11.74
C SER A 157 10.54 4.66 -11.35
N ARG A 158 9.42 5.00 -10.72
CA ARG A 158 9.15 6.37 -10.24
C ARG A 158 10.15 6.82 -9.17
N LEU A 159 10.53 5.94 -8.24
CA LEU A 159 11.56 6.24 -7.23
C LEU A 159 12.95 6.48 -7.82
N LYS A 160 13.28 5.82 -8.94
CA LYS A 160 14.54 6.07 -9.65
C LYS A 160 14.56 7.41 -10.36
N ASP A 161 13.42 7.83 -10.88
CA ASP A 161 13.28 9.11 -11.57
C ASP A 161 13.28 10.28 -10.58
N GLU A 162 12.64 10.15 -9.41
CA GLU A 162 12.68 11.15 -8.33
C GLU A 162 14.07 11.31 -7.67
N ARG A 163 14.95 10.29 -7.74
CA ARG A 163 16.34 10.38 -7.23
C ARG A 163 17.32 11.03 -8.21
N LYS A 164 16.91 11.25 -9.46
CA LYS A 164 17.76 11.88 -10.49
C LYS A 164 17.52 13.39 -10.64
N LEU A 165 16.54 13.93 -9.92
CA LEU A 165 16.26 15.36 -9.79
C LEU A 165 16.79 15.90 -8.47
#